data_d46965e49aaceb265656c5a3eedc97c8
#
_entry.id   d46965e49aaceb265656c5a3eedc97c8
#
_cell.length_a   1.000
_cell.length_b   1.000
_cell.length_c   1.000
_cell.angle_alpha   90.00
_cell.angle_beta   90.00
_cell.angle_gamma   90.00
#
_symmetry.space_group_name_H-M   'P 1'
#
loop_
_entity.id
_entity.type
_entity.pdbx_description
1 polymer ?
#
loop_
_entity_poly.entity_id
_entity_poly.type
_entity_poly.pdbx_seq_one_letter_code
_entity_poly.pdbx_strand_id
1 'polypeptide(L)'
;MLFNLRILLNNAAFRNGHNFVVRNFRCGQPLQNKVQLKGRDLLTLKNFTGEEIKYMLWLSADLKFRIKQKGEYLPLLQGKSLGMIFEKRSTRTRLSTETAMVKSWRVSECQDIVLSSMTDAVLARVYKQSDLDTLAKEASIPIINGLSDLYHPIQILADYLTLQEHYSSLKGLTLSWIGDGNNILHSIMMSAAKFGMHLQAATPKGYEPDPSVTKLAEQYAKENGTKLLLTNDPLEAAHGGNVLITDTWISMGQEEEKKKRLQAFQGYQVTMKTAKVAASDWTFLHCLPRKPEEVDDEVFYSPRSLVFPEAENRKWTIMAVMVSLLTDYSPQLQKPKF
;
A
#
# COMPACT_ATOMS: atom_id res chain seq x y z
N MET A 1 -36.11 31.04 6.05
CA MET A 1 -35.97 32.15 5.08
C MET A 1 -35.49 31.67 3.72
N LEU A 2 -36.28 30.82 3.04
CA LEU A 2 -35.93 30.21 1.74
C LEU A 2 -37.23 30.04 0.91
N PHE A 3 -38.03 31.12 0.80
CA PHE A 3 -39.31 31.02 0.08
C PHE A 3 -39.62 32.21 -0.85
N ASN A 4 -38.63 32.99 -1.29
CA ASN A 4 -38.90 34.14 -2.16
C ASN A 4 -37.96 34.33 -3.35
N LEU A 5 -37.36 33.25 -3.91
CA LEU A 5 -36.57 33.37 -5.14
C LEU A 5 -37.26 32.77 -6.40
N ARG A 6 -38.52 32.32 -6.31
CA ARG A 6 -39.25 31.72 -7.43
C ARG A 6 -40.25 32.66 -8.10
N ILE A 7 -40.44 33.87 -7.62
CA ILE A 7 -41.50 34.80 -8.14
C ILE A 7 -40.91 35.92 -9.01
N LEU A 8 -39.59 36.12 -9.06
CA LEU A 8 -39.00 37.21 -9.85
C LEU A 8 -38.51 36.80 -11.27
N LEU A 9 -38.70 35.57 -11.70
CA LEU A 9 -38.30 35.11 -13.05
C LEU A 9 -39.46 34.93 -14.05
N ASN A 10 -40.70 35.22 -13.65
CA ASN A 10 -41.84 35.01 -14.55
C ASN A 10 -42.45 36.28 -15.18
N ASN A 11 -41.86 37.46 -15.03
CA ASN A 11 -42.43 38.70 -15.57
C ASN A 11 -41.53 39.47 -16.56
N ALA A 12 -40.57 38.82 -17.23
CA ALA A 12 -39.76 39.44 -18.26
C ALA A 12 -39.75 38.58 -19.55
N ALA A 13 -40.93 38.24 -20.04
CA ALA A 13 -41.06 37.62 -21.35
C ALA A 13 -42.23 38.23 -22.09
N PHE A 14 -41.99 39.39 -22.77
CA PHE A 14 -42.74 39.73 -24.00
C PHE A 14 -42.01 40.82 -24.77
N ARG A 15 -41.68 40.45 -26.01
CA ARG A 15 -41.24 41.23 -27.17
C ARG A 15 -39.73 41.25 -27.45
N ASN A 16 -39.27 40.28 -28.21
CA ASN A 16 -38.72 40.43 -29.54
C ASN A 16 -38.18 39.07 -30.01
N GLY A 17 -38.61 38.65 -31.19
CA GLY A 17 -38.29 37.37 -31.80
C GLY A 17 -36.80 37.25 -32.18
N HIS A 18 -36.04 36.61 -31.35
CA HIS A 18 -34.82 35.91 -31.70
C HIS A 18 -34.82 34.59 -30.99
N ASN A 19 -34.79 33.50 -31.77
CA ASN A 19 -34.64 32.14 -31.25
C ASN A 19 -33.33 32.01 -30.48
N PHE A 20 -33.36 32.24 -29.15
CA PHE A 20 -32.30 31.82 -28.28
C PHE A 20 -32.40 30.30 -28.08
N VAL A 21 -31.50 29.56 -28.72
CA VAL A 21 -31.26 28.15 -28.37
C VAL A 21 -30.69 28.14 -26.96
N VAL A 22 -31.56 27.92 -25.98
CA VAL A 22 -31.14 27.61 -24.60
C VAL A 22 -30.42 26.26 -24.66
N ARG A 23 -29.09 26.28 -24.76
CA ARG A 23 -28.30 25.08 -24.49
C ARG A 23 -28.54 24.72 -23.02
N ASN A 24 -29.35 23.69 -22.80
CA ASN A 24 -29.43 23.02 -21.50
C ASN A 24 -28.02 22.51 -21.15
N PHE A 25 -27.28 23.24 -20.33
CA PHE A 25 -26.16 22.69 -19.65
C PHE A 25 -26.71 21.61 -18.72
N ARG A 26 -26.73 20.36 -19.17
CA ARG A 26 -26.80 19.23 -18.27
C ARG A 26 -25.49 19.28 -17.50
N CYS A 27 -25.55 19.69 -16.23
CA CYS A 27 -24.52 19.30 -15.28
C CYS A 27 -24.44 17.77 -15.38
N GLY A 28 -23.35 17.26 -15.97
CA GLY A 28 -23.07 15.84 -15.90
C GLY A 28 -23.16 15.45 -14.44
N GLN A 29 -23.82 14.34 -14.15
CA GLN A 29 -23.77 13.80 -12.79
C GLN A 29 -22.29 13.72 -12.41
N PRO A 30 -21.91 14.11 -11.17
CA PRO A 30 -20.55 13.91 -10.72
C PRO A 30 -20.20 12.45 -11.03
N LEU A 31 -19.06 12.22 -11.66
CA LEU A 31 -18.54 10.88 -11.88
C LEU A 31 -18.53 10.22 -10.49
N GLN A 32 -19.55 9.42 -10.22
CA GLN A 32 -19.62 8.67 -8.95
C GLN A 32 -18.39 7.78 -8.97
N ASN A 33 -17.46 8.09 -8.11
CA ASN A 33 -16.28 7.27 -7.88
C ASN A 33 -16.80 5.89 -7.46
N LYS A 34 -16.69 4.89 -8.33
CA LYS A 34 -17.23 3.54 -8.10
C LYS A 34 -16.55 2.83 -6.91
N VAL A 35 -15.47 3.41 -6.39
CA VAL A 35 -14.68 2.84 -5.29
C VAL A 35 -15.22 3.38 -3.96
N GLN A 36 -15.81 2.49 -3.17
CA GLN A 36 -16.34 2.78 -1.82
C GLN A 36 -15.50 2.02 -0.80
N LEU A 37 -14.60 2.72 -0.09
CA LEU A 37 -13.71 2.12 0.91
C LEU A 37 -14.06 2.53 2.35
N LYS A 38 -14.85 3.57 2.53
CA LYS A 38 -15.22 4.08 3.85
C LYS A 38 -15.88 3.01 4.72
N GLY A 39 -15.38 2.87 5.92
CA GLY A 39 -15.86 1.88 6.90
C GLY A 39 -15.30 0.46 6.70
N ARG A 40 -14.45 0.21 5.70
CA ARG A 40 -13.84 -1.11 5.48
C ARG A 40 -12.55 -1.28 6.29
N ASP A 41 -12.19 -2.54 6.53
CA ASP A 41 -10.90 -2.92 7.11
C ASP A 41 -9.82 -3.04 6.05
N LEU A 42 -8.56 -2.76 6.41
CA LEU A 42 -7.37 -3.07 5.61
C LEU A 42 -6.51 -4.13 6.32
N LEU A 43 -6.92 -5.39 6.28
CA LEU A 43 -6.18 -6.50 6.89
C LEU A 43 -5.14 -7.09 5.93
N THR A 44 -5.49 -7.18 4.65
CA THR A 44 -4.64 -7.71 3.57
C THR A 44 -5.11 -7.17 2.22
N LEU A 45 -4.19 -7.06 1.24
CA LEU A 45 -4.53 -6.65 -0.13
C LEU A 45 -5.30 -7.73 -0.92
N LYS A 46 -5.37 -8.94 -0.39
CA LYS A 46 -6.20 -10.03 -0.92
C LYS A 46 -7.67 -9.61 -1.09
N ASN A 47 -8.21 -8.86 -0.12
CA ASN A 47 -9.62 -8.48 -0.04
C ASN A 47 -9.98 -7.24 -0.88
N PHE A 48 -9.02 -6.71 -1.63
CA PHE A 48 -9.21 -5.53 -2.48
C PHE A 48 -9.03 -5.88 -3.95
N THR A 49 -9.85 -5.30 -4.79
CA THR A 49 -9.68 -5.34 -6.24
C THR A 49 -8.48 -4.49 -6.68
N GLY A 50 -7.97 -4.75 -7.88
CA GLY A 50 -6.90 -3.91 -8.45
C GLY A 50 -7.30 -2.43 -8.52
N GLU A 51 -8.55 -2.12 -8.87
CA GLU A 51 -9.04 -0.73 -8.96
C GLU A 51 -9.13 -0.04 -7.58
N GLU A 52 -9.48 -0.76 -6.54
CA GLU A 52 -9.48 -0.23 -5.17
C GLU A 52 -8.07 0.06 -4.67
N ILE A 53 -7.10 -0.81 -4.97
CA ILE A 53 -5.70 -0.57 -4.62
C ILE A 53 -5.14 0.60 -5.44
N LYS A 54 -5.40 0.67 -6.74
CA LYS A 54 -5.05 1.81 -7.61
C LYS A 54 -5.64 3.12 -7.10
N TYR A 55 -6.85 3.10 -6.57
CA TYR A 55 -7.49 4.27 -5.97
C TYR A 55 -6.70 4.76 -4.74
N MET A 56 -6.28 3.86 -3.85
CA MET A 56 -5.46 4.22 -2.69
C MET A 56 -4.10 4.81 -3.10
N LEU A 57 -3.47 4.29 -4.16
CA LEU A 57 -2.23 4.84 -4.71
C LEU A 57 -2.44 6.22 -5.35
N TRP A 58 -3.52 6.39 -6.10
CA TRP A 58 -3.89 7.70 -6.67
C TRP A 58 -4.13 8.74 -5.58
N LEU A 59 -4.87 8.38 -4.53
CA LEU A 59 -5.09 9.24 -3.37
C LEU A 59 -3.77 9.57 -2.66
N SER A 60 -2.85 8.62 -2.55
CA SER A 60 -1.51 8.84 -1.98
C SER A 60 -0.72 9.88 -2.78
N ALA A 61 -0.74 9.77 -4.11
CA ALA A 61 -0.08 10.71 -5.00
C ALA A 61 -0.71 12.12 -4.93
N ASP A 62 -2.04 12.20 -4.87
CA ASP A 62 -2.78 13.46 -4.71
C ASP A 62 -2.41 14.16 -3.41
N LEU A 63 -2.46 13.46 -2.29
CA LEU A 63 -2.11 14.02 -0.98
C LEU A 63 -0.64 14.45 -0.92
N LYS A 64 0.28 13.62 -1.44
CA LYS A 64 1.71 13.95 -1.52
C LYS A 64 1.95 15.22 -2.34
N PHE A 65 1.34 15.33 -3.51
CA PHE A 65 1.47 16.49 -4.39
C PHE A 65 0.94 17.76 -3.74
N ARG A 66 -0.29 17.69 -3.21
CA ARG A 66 -0.96 18.88 -2.64
C ARG A 66 -0.28 19.36 -1.37
N ILE A 67 0.03 18.45 -0.44
CA ILE A 67 0.62 18.83 0.85
C ILE A 67 2.11 19.13 0.70
N LYS A 68 2.91 18.23 0.06
CA LYS A 68 4.37 18.39 0.02
C LYS A 68 4.83 19.39 -1.03
N GLN A 69 4.25 19.36 -2.24
CA GLN A 69 4.73 20.20 -3.35
C GLN A 69 4.03 21.56 -3.39
N LYS A 70 2.71 21.60 -3.15
CA LYS A 70 1.95 22.85 -3.15
C LYS A 70 1.86 23.54 -1.78
N GLY A 71 2.23 22.85 -0.69
CA GLY A 71 2.11 23.40 0.66
C GLY A 71 0.68 23.60 1.14
N GLU A 72 -0.30 22.88 0.56
CA GLU A 72 -1.70 23.01 0.94
C GLU A 72 -1.95 22.43 2.34
N TYR A 73 -2.75 23.13 3.14
CA TYR A 73 -3.27 22.58 4.40
C TYR A 73 -4.58 21.84 4.14
N LEU A 74 -4.57 20.52 4.35
CA LEU A 74 -5.71 19.65 4.12
C LEU A 74 -6.14 18.96 5.42
N PRO A 75 -7.08 19.52 6.18
CA PRO A 75 -7.52 18.97 7.47
C PRO A 75 -8.52 17.80 7.28
N LEU A 76 -8.21 16.85 6.41
CA LEU A 76 -9.12 15.76 6.01
C LEU A 76 -9.46 14.80 7.17
N LEU A 77 -8.54 14.66 8.12
CA LEU A 77 -8.70 13.81 9.31
C LEU A 77 -8.93 14.63 10.58
N GLN A 78 -9.28 15.91 10.45
CA GLN A 78 -9.59 16.76 11.61
C GLN A 78 -10.80 16.21 12.36
N GLY A 79 -10.68 16.09 13.68
CA GLY A 79 -11.71 15.52 14.55
C GLY A 79 -11.77 13.99 14.54
N LYS A 80 -10.92 13.31 13.75
CA LYS A 80 -10.78 11.87 13.76
C LYS A 80 -9.73 11.42 14.78
N SER A 81 -10.00 10.30 15.43
CA SER A 81 -9.11 9.64 16.39
C SER A 81 -8.67 8.27 15.88
N LEU A 82 -7.39 7.93 16.09
CA LEU A 82 -6.83 6.65 15.71
C LEU A 82 -6.24 5.94 16.94
N GLY A 83 -6.74 4.75 17.24
CA GLY A 83 -6.13 3.84 18.17
C GLY A 83 -4.90 3.16 17.52
N MET A 84 -3.81 3.00 18.27
CA MET A 84 -2.63 2.28 17.79
C MET A 84 -2.23 1.19 18.78
N ILE A 85 -2.24 -0.06 18.29
CA ILE A 85 -1.83 -1.24 19.06
C ILE A 85 -0.48 -1.72 18.54
N PHE A 86 0.51 -1.90 19.41
CA PHE A 86 1.84 -2.38 19.07
C PHE A 86 2.28 -3.49 20.00
N GLU A 87 2.15 -4.74 19.60
CA GLU A 87 2.81 -5.88 20.24
C GLU A 87 4.29 -5.94 19.83
N LYS A 88 4.62 -5.49 18.61
CA LYS A 88 6.01 -5.37 18.12
C LYS A 88 6.40 -3.91 17.99
N ARG A 89 7.56 -3.53 18.52
CA ARG A 89 8.09 -2.16 18.39
C ARG A 89 8.28 -1.75 16.94
N SER A 90 7.91 -0.53 16.58
CA SER A 90 8.15 0.04 15.26
C SER A 90 8.16 1.55 15.29
N THR A 91 9.34 2.15 15.20
CA THR A 91 9.49 3.61 15.10
C THR A 91 8.90 4.14 13.79
N ARG A 92 9.14 3.47 12.68
CA ARG A 92 8.73 3.92 11.34
C ARG A 92 7.21 3.86 11.16
N THR A 93 6.56 2.75 11.50
CA THR A 93 5.09 2.65 11.44
C THR A 93 4.46 3.70 12.34
N ARG A 94 4.97 3.85 13.55
CA ARG A 94 4.48 4.85 14.50
C ARG A 94 4.67 6.27 13.97
N LEU A 95 5.89 6.65 13.57
CA LEU A 95 6.18 8.00 13.07
C LEU A 95 5.38 8.34 11.81
N SER A 96 5.28 7.42 10.82
CA SER A 96 4.51 7.65 9.60
C SER A 96 3.01 7.83 9.90
N THR A 97 2.47 7.09 10.87
CA THR A 97 1.07 7.19 11.27
C THR A 97 0.79 8.47 12.06
N GLU A 98 1.63 8.79 13.06
CA GLU A 98 1.52 10.01 13.85
C GLU A 98 1.65 11.29 13.00
N THR A 99 2.57 11.29 12.02
CA THR A 99 2.74 12.43 11.10
C THR A 99 1.62 12.55 10.06
N ALA A 100 0.91 11.48 9.79
CA ALA A 100 -0.27 11.47 8.93
C ALA A 100 -1.54 11.94 9.67
N MET A 101 -1.55 11.87 11.00
CA MET A 101 -2.63 12.34 11.87
C MET A 101 -2.14 13.46 12.79
N VAL A 102 -2.95 14.51 12.93
CA VAL A 102 -2.65 15.67 13.81
C VAL A 102 -2.74 15.32 15.30
N LYS A 103 -3.43 14.23 15.67
CA LYS A 103 -3.51 13.72 17.06
C LYS A 103 -3.59 12.20 17.07
N SER A 104 -2.68 11.54 17.77
CA SER A 104 -2.73 10.10 18.04
C SER A 104 -2.77 9.84 19.56
N TRP A 105 -3.53 8.83 19.97
CA TRP A 105 -3.59 8.36 21.35
C TRP A 105 -2.94 6.98 21.45
N ARG A 106 -2.23 6.72 22.55
CA ARG A 106 -1.76 5.38 22.88
C ARG A 106 -2.90 4.65 23.58
N VAL A 107 -3.19 3.45 23.11
CA VAL A 107 -4.06 2.51 23.81
C VAL A 107 -3.21 1.31 24.20
N SER A 108 -3.07 1.07 25.49
CA SER A 108 -2.60 -0.19 26.05
C SER A 108 -3.82 -0.99 26.47
N GLU A 109 -3.88 -2.25 26.03
CA GLU A 109 -4.80 -3.29 26.50
C GLU A 109 -6.22 -2.82 26.89
N CYS A 110 -7.06 -2.53 25.93
CA CYS A 110 -8.50 -2.38 26.12
C CYS A 110 -9.26 -3.40 25.28
N GLN A 111 -10.36 -3.89 25.84
CA GLN A 111 -11.30 -4.76 25.14
C GLN A 111 -11.81 -4.10 23.86
N ASP A 112 -11.91 -4.85 22.76
CA ASP A 112 -12.13 -4.41 21.38
C ASP A 112 -13.37 -3.52 21.20
N ILE A 113 -14.44 -3.75 21.95
CA ILE A 113 -15.66 -2.93 21.99
C ILE A 113 -15.38 -1.54 22.57
N VAL A 114 -14.53 -1.43 23.58
CA VAL A 114 -14.16 -0.13 24.19
C VAL A 114 -13.35 0.71 23.21
N LEU A 115 -12.43 0.10 22.42
CA LEU A 115 -11.69 0.81 21.36
C LEU A 115 -12.63 1.42 20.33
N SER A 116 -13.67 0.68 19.91
CA SER A 116 -14.67 1.13 18.95
C SER A 116 -15.47 2.35 19.44
N SER A 117 -15.65 2.50 20.75
CA SER A 117 -16.34 3.67 21.34
C SER A 117 -15.46 4.91 21.48
N MET A 118 -14.13 4.73 21.47
CA MET A 118 -13.15 5.79 21.78
C MET A 118 -12.41 6.30 20.55
N THR A 119 -12.39 5.55 19.44
CA THR A 119 -11.63 5.88 18.24
C THR A 119 -12.44 5.66 16.97
N ASP A 120 -12.04 6.33 15.87
CA ASP A 120 -12.66 6.19 14.55
C ASP A 120 -12.03 5.07 13.70
N ALA A 121 -10.85 4.63 14.05
CA ALA A 121 -10.16 3.48 13.46
C ALA A 121 -9.06 2.96 14.41
N VAL A 122 -8.60 1.74 14.17
CA VAL A 122 -7.44 1.16 14.87
C VAL A 122 -6.40 0.71 13.88
N LEU A 123 -5.14 1.11 14.10
CA LEU A 123 -3.98 0.52 13.43
C LEU A 123 -3.31 -0.44 14.40
N ALA A 124 -3.25 -1.72 14.04
CA ALA A 124 -2.65 -2.74 14.87
C ALA A 124 -1.46 -3.43 14.21
N ARG A 125 -0.36 -3.53 14.95
CA ARG A 125 0.85 -4.26 14.58
C ARG A 125 1.05 -5.40 15.58
N VAL A 126 0.70 -6.60 15.17
CA VAL A 126 0.55 -7.77 16.02
C VAL A 126 1.46 -8.92 15.59
N TYR A 127 1.54 -9.98 16.42
CA TYR A 127 2.27 -11.18 16.06
C TYR A 127 1.48 -12.05 15.10
N LYS A 128 0.18 -12.27 15.32
CA LYS A 128 -0.64 -13.20 14.53
C LYS A 128 -1.69 -12.47 13.71
N GLN A 129 -1.87 -12.89 12.45
CA GLN A 129 -2.96 -12.40 11.60
C GLN A 129 -4.33 -12.73 12.20
N SER A 130 -4.46 -13.90 12.87
CA SER A 130 -5.71 -14.31 13.52
C SER A 130 -6.22 -13.31 14.56
N ASP A 131 -5.32 -12.60 15.24
CA ASP A 131 -5.68 -11.61 16.25
C ASP A 131 -6.31 -10.38 15.59
N LEU A 132 -5.76 -9.97 14.42
CA LEU A 132 -6.37 -8.92 13.59
C LEU A 132 -7.73 -9.34 13.02
N ASP A 133 -7.84 -10.57 12.56
CA ASP A 133 -9.10 -11.09 12.01
C ASP A 133 -10.20 -11.14 13.08
N THR A 134 -9.84 -11.51 14.33
CA THR A 134 -10.75 -11.45 15.48
C THR A 134 -11.13 -10.02 15.83
N LEU A 135 -10.14 -9.12 15.95
CA LEU A 135 -10.36 -7.71 16.23
C LEU A 135 -11.31 -7.08 15.18
N ALA A 136 -11.08 -7.33 13.90
CA ALA A 136 -11.91 -6.79 12.81
C ALA A 136 -13.34 -7.36 12.81
N LYS A 137 -13.53 -8.59 13.30
CA LYS A 137 -14.86 -9.21 13.42
C LYS A 137 -15.70 -8.58 14.55
N GLU A 138 -15.04 -8.17 15.63
CA GLU A 138 -15.71 -7.66 16.84
C GLU A 138 -15.81 -6.13 16.84
N ALA A 139 -14.88 -5.43 16.18
CA ALA A 139 -14.89 -3.97 16.11
C ALA A 139 -15.96 -3.45 15.14
N SER A 140 -16.56 -2.31 15.48
CA SER A 140 -17.48 -1.57 14.60
C SER A 140 -16.82 -0.44 13.80
N ILE A 141 -15.49 -0.33 13.88
CA ILE A 141 -14.66 0.68 13.23
C ILE A 141 -13.59 0.03 12.37
N PRO A 142 -13.05 0.70 11.34
CA PRO A 142 -11.99 0.17 10.50
C PRO A 142 -10.75 -0.30 11.26
N ILE A 143 -10.30 -1.51 10.96
CA ILE A 143 -9.04 -2.10 11.45
C ILE A 143 -8.01 -2.06 10.33
N ILE A 144 -6.84 -1.49 10.63
CA ILE A 144 -5.74 -1.34 9.69
C ILE A 144 -4.56 -2.21 10.14
N ASN A 145 -4.18 -3.16 9.31
CA ASN A 145 -3.01 -4.00 9.54
C ASN A 145 -1.71 -3.20 9.39
N GLY A 146 -1.08 -2.86 10.51
CA GLY A 146 0.25 -2.24 10.56
C GLY A 146 1.41 -3.20 10.29
N LEU A 147 1.22 -4.47 10.54
CA LEU A 147 2.00 -5.68 10.22
C LEU A 147 1.47 -6.85 11.05
N SER A 148 1.39 -8.03 10.45
CA SER A 148 1.23 -9.32 11.13
C SER A 148 2.31 -10.31 10.69
N ASP A 149 2.25 -11.56 11.17
CA ASP A 149 3.11 -12.65 10.68
C ASP A 149 2.84 -12.96 9.19
N LEU A 150 1.60 -12.81 8.74
CA LEU A 150 1.19 -13.25 7.40
C LEU A 150 1.19 -12.13 6.36
N TYR A 151 0.89 -10.86 6.74
CA TYR A 151 0.76 -9.74 5.78
C TYR A 151 1.32 -8.40 6.30
N HIS A 152 1.77 -7.56 5.36
CA HIS A 152 2.14 -6.17 5.60
C HIS A 152 1.63 -5.23 4.48
N PRO A 153 0.31 -5.02 4.36
CA PRO A 153 -0.29 -4.32 3.22
C PRO A 153 0.21 -2.90 3.03
N ILE A 154 0.44 -2.15 4.12
CA ILE A 154 0.88 -0.75 4.04
C ILE A 154 2.28 -0.61 3.42
N GLN A 155 3.17 -1.59 3.64
CA GLN A 155 4.49 -1.58 3.01
C GLN A 155 4.34 -1.66 1.50
N ILE A 156 3.56 -2.62 1.01
CA ILE A 156 3.39 -2.85 -0.42
C ILE A 156 2.72 -1.68 -1.12
N LEU A 157 1.83 -0.96 -0.45
CA LEU A 157 1.30 0.29 -1.00
C LEU A 157 2.41 1.35 -1.20
N ALA A 158 3.38 1.43 -0.28
CA ALA A 158 4.51 2.35 -0.41
C ALA A 158 5.47 1.94 -1.53
N ASP A 159 5.75 0.64 -1.65
CA ASP A 159 6.55 0.07 -2.73
C ASP A 159 5.91 0.41 -4.09
N TYR A 160 4.63 0.15 -4.26
CA TYR A 160 3.91 0.40 -5.51
C TYR A 160 3.77 1.88 -5.84
N LEU A 161 3.58 2.76 -4.85
CA LEU A 161 3.62 4.20 -5.08
C LEU A 161 5.00 4.64 -5.58
N THR A 162 6.07 4.11 -4.98
CA THR A 162 7.45 4.42 -5.36
C THR A 162 7.76 3.93 -6.77
N LEU A 163 7.34 2.72 -7.11
CA LEU A 163 7.50 2.18 -8.46
C LEU A 163 6.67 2.95 -9.48
N GLN A 164 5.44 3.35 -9.12
CA GLN A 164 4.59 4.18 -9.98
C GLN A 164 5.22 5.56 -10.26
N GLU A 165 5.84 6.18 -9.25
CA GLU A 165 6.56 7.45 -9.42
C GLU A 165 7.81 7.30 -10.30
N HIS A 166 8.48 6.15 -10.25
CA HIS A 166 9.70 5.89 -11.00
C HIS A 166 9.43 5.45 -12.45
N TYR A 167 8.57 4.43 -12.62
CA TYR A 167 8.32 3.81 -13.94
C TYR A 167 7.11 4.40 -14.68
N SER A 168 6.31 5.25 -14.03
CA SER A 168 5.05 5.82 -14.57
C SER A 168 3.94 4.80 -14.84
N SER A 169 4.23 3.50 -14.91
CA SER A 169 3.27 2.38 -15.01
C SER A 169 3.81 1.16 -14.30
N LEU A 170 2.95 0.43 -13.63
CA LEU A 170 3.30 -0.84 -12.97
C LEU A 170 3.09 -2.03 -13.90
N LYS A 171 2.23 -1.90 -14.92
CA LYS A 171 1.87 -3.00 -15.80
C LYS A 171 3.08 -3.53 -16.58
N GLY A 172 3.29 -4.83 -16.52
CA GLY A 172 4.37 -5.53 -17.23
C GLY A 172 5.70 -5.53 -16.49
N LEU A 173 5.85 -4.83 -15.37
CA LEU A 173 7.05 -4.93 -14.53
C LEU A 173 7.21 -6.34 -13.98
N THR A 174 8.43 -6.81 -13.89
CA THR A 174 8.82 -8.05 -13.22
C THR A 174 9.45 -7.73 -11.87
N LEU A 175 8.79 -8.14 -10.80
CA LEU A 175 9.28 -8.04 -9.43
C LEU A 175 10.12 -9.28 -9.12
N SER A 176 11.36 -9.11 -8.68
CA SER A 176 12.30 -10.18 -8.31
C SER A 176 12.55 -10.13 -6.80
N TRP A 177 11.91 -11.01 -6.08
CA TRP A 177 12.10 -11.18 -4.64
C TRP A 177 13.24 -12.15 -4.36
N ILE A 178 14.16 -11.80 -3.47
CA ILE A 178 15.30 -12.64 -3.06
C ILE A 178 15.41 -12.60 -1.55
N GLY A 179 14.98 -13.66 -0.86
CA GLY A 179 14.99 -13.68 0.61
C GLY A 179 14.02 -14.66 1.23
N ASP A 180 13.49 -14.31 2.40
CA ASP A 180 12.57 -15.14 3.18
C ASP A 180 11.16 -15.15 2.59
N GLY A 181 10.46 -16.27 2.66
CA GLY A 181 9.04 -16.39 2.33
C GLY A 181 8.13 -15.75 3.40
N ASN A 182 8.32 -14.46 3.65
CA ASN A 182 7.72 -13.73 4.75
C ASN A 182 6.44 -12.94 4.37
N ASN A 183 5.92 -12.18 5.32
CA ASN A 183 4.71 -11.37 5.18
C ASN A 183 4.80 -10.27 4.10
N ILE A 184 5.99 -9.80 3.74
CA ILE A 184 6.19 -8.85 2.64
C ILE A 184 5.96 -9.57 1.31
N LEU A 185 6.66 -10.70 1.08
CA LEU A 185 6.45 -11.53 -0.11
C LEU A 185 4.98 -11.93 -0.23
N HIS A 186 4.34 -12.39 0.86
CA HIS A 186 2.92 -12.72 0.85
C HIS A 186 2.04 -11.55 0.39
N SER A 187 2.33 -10.35 0.83
CA SER A 187 1.55 -9.17 0.43
C SER A 187 1.78 -8.76 -1.03
N ILE A 188 2.99 -8.97 -1.56
CA ILE A 188 3.28 -8.84 -2.99
C ILE A 188 2.48 -9.89 -3.78
N MET A 189 2.50 -11.15 -3.35
CA MET A 189 1.76 -12.26 -3.97
C MET A 189 0.26 -12.00 -4.05
N MET A 190 -0.31 -11.32 -3.04
CA MET A 190 -1.75 -10.97 -3.02
C MET A 190 -2.14 -9.80 -3.92
N SER A 191 -1.17 -9.08 -4.48
CA SER A 191 -1.47 -7.81 -5.16
C SER A 191 -0.79 -7.61 -6.52
N ALA A 192 0.41 -8.13 -6.75
CA ALA A 192 1.18 -7.86 -7.98
C ALA A 192 0.42 -8.19 -9.27
N ALA A 193 -0.20 -9.37 -9.34
CA ALA A 193 -0.97 -9.79 -10.49
C ALA A 193 -2.15 -8.84 -10.82
N LYS A 194 -2.78 -8.26 -9.81
CA LYS A 194 -3.89 -7.30 -9.97
C LYS A 194 -3.48 -5.99 -10.66
N PHE A 195 -2.18 -5.72 -10.74
CA PHE A 195 -1.59 -4.60 -11.51
C PHE A 195 -1.01 -5.04 -12.85
N GLY A 196 -1.09 -6.33 -13.18
CA GLY A 196 -0.45 -6.89 -14.37
C GLY A 196 1.08 -7.00 -14.24
N MET A 197 1.60 -7.05 -13.01
CA MET A 197 3.03 -7.29 -12.73
C MET A 197 3.32 -8.79 -12.64
N HIS A 198 4.49 -9.19 -13.10
CA HIS A 198 5.04 -10.53 -12.92
C HIS A 198 5.79 -10.62 -11.59
N LEU A 199 5.85 -11.81 -11.01
CA LEU A 199 6.60 -12.05 -9.77
C LEU A 199 7.51 -13.27 -9.95
N GLN A 200 8.78 -13.08 -9.64
CA GLN A 200 9.80 -14.13 -9.53
C GLN A 200 10.33 -14.09 -8.11
N ALA A 201 10.30 -15.20 -7.39
CA ALA A 201 10.71 -15.23 -6.00
C ALA A 201 11.66 -16.40 -5.74
N ALA A 202 12.87 -16.09 -5.23
CA ALA A 202 13.81 -17.05 -4.71
C ALA A 202 13.80 -17.04 -3.19
N THR A 203 13.52 -18.21 -2.62
CA THR A 203 13.56 -18.45 -1.17
C THR A 203 14.40 -19.69 -0.86
N PRO A 204 15.16 -19.74 0.24
CA PRO A 204 15.86 -20.95 0.64
C PRO A 204 14.89 -22.09 0.93
N LYS A 205 15.34 -23.32 0.74
CA LYS A 205 14.56 -24.50 1.11
C LYS A 205 14.20 -24.50 2.59
N GLY A 206 12.91 -24.71 2.90
CA GLY A 206 12.35 -24.64 4.24
C GLY A 206 11.96 -23.22 4.69
N TYR A 207 12.10 -22.23 3.81
CA TYR A 207 11.70 -20.83 4.00
C TYR A 207 10.83 -20.32 2.86
N GLU A 208 10.10 -21.21 2.21
CA GLU A 208 9.15 -20.90 1.15
C GLU A 208 7.96 -20.11 1.70
N PRO A 209 7.24 -19.35 0.84
CA PRO A 209 6.02 -18.68 1.24
C PRO A 209 4.93 -19.70 1.63
N ASP A 210 3.97 -19.24 2.43
CA ASP A 210 2.85 -20.05 2.90
C ASP A 210 2.11 -20.72 1.71
N PRO A 211 1.84 -22.05 1.77
CA PRO A 211 1.21 -22.77 0.66
C PRO A 211 -0.18 -22.26 0.29
N SER A 212 -0.95 -21.75 1.26
CA SER A 212 -2.29 -21.19 1.00
C SER A 212 -2.20 -19.86 0.26
N VAL A 213 -1.20 -19.03 0.58
CA VAL A 213 -0.89 -17.78 -0.11
C VAL A 213 -0.39 -18.05 -1.52
N THR A 214 0.49 -19.05 -1.68
CA THR A 214 1.02 -19.48 -2.97
C THR A 214 -0.09 -19.89 -3.93
N LYS A 215 -1.00 -20.75 -3.47
CA LYS A 215 -2.15 -21.21 -4.26
C LYS A 215 -3.03 -20.05 -4.75
N LEU A 216 -3.29 -19.07 -3.89
CA LEU A 216 -4.04 -17.86 -4.29
C LEU A 216 -3.28 -16.99 -5.29
N ALA A 217 -1.96 -16.86 -5.12
CA ALA A 217 -1.12 -16.08 -6.03
C ALA A 217 -1.08 -16.71 -7.43
N GLU A 218 -1.01 -18.03 -7.53
CA GLU A 218 -1.11 -18.79 -8.80
C GLU A 218 -2.45 -18.53 -9.49
N GLN A 219 -3.54 -18.54 -8.72
CA GLN A 219 -4.87 -18.22 -9.23
C GLN A 219 -4.91 -16.78 -9.78
N TYR A 220 -4.44 -15.79 -9.01
CA TYR A 220 -4.41 -14.39 -9.45
C TYR A 220 -3.51 -14.18 -10.68
N ALA A 221 -2.37 -14.88 -10.75
CA ALA A 221 -1.49 -14.81 -11.92
C ALA A 221 -2.22 -15.32 -13.18
N LYS A 222 -2.92 -16.44 -13.07
CA LYS A 222 -3.72 -17.01 -14.18
C LYS A 222 -4.84 -16.08 -14.60
N GLU A 223 -5.61 -15.53 -13.65
CA GLU A 223 -6.74 -14.63 -13.91
C GLU A 223 -6.32 -13.32 -14.59
N ASN A 224 -5.11 -12.82 -14.27
CA ASN A 224 -4.60 -11.54 -14.78
C ASN A 224 -3.57 -11.69 -15.91
N GLY A 225 -3.29 -12.91 -16.38
CA GLY A 225 -2.33 -13.18 -17.46
C GLY A 225 -0.89 -12.81 -17.10
N THR A 226 -0.52 -12.89 -15.83
CA THR A 226 0.84 -12.63 -15.33
C THR A 226 1.60 -13.92 -15.04
N LYS A 227 2.90 -13.81 -14.82
CA LYS A 227 3.77 -14.96 -14.49
C LYS A 227 4.09 -14.94 -13.00
N LEU A 228 4.06 -16.12 -12.38
CA LEU A 228 4.60 -16.38 -11.05
C LEU A 228 5.66 -17.47 -11.18
N LEU A 229 6.89 -17.16 -10.77
CA LEU A 229 8.00 -18.12 -10.67
C LEU A 229 8.42 -18.23 -9.20
N LEU A 230 8.43 -19.43 -8.66
CA LEU A 230 9.00 -19.72 -7.34
C LEU A 230 10.19 -20.65 -7.53
N THR A 231 11.34 -20.29 -6.99
CA THR A 231 12.60 -21.01 -7.14
C THR A 231 13.45 -20.94 -5.87
N ASN A 232 14.51 -21.74 -5.84
CA ASN A 232 15.55 -21.60 -4.80
C ASN A 232 16.84 -20.96 -5.36
N ASP A 233 16.86 -20.52 -6.62
CA ASP A 233 18.02 -19.87 -7.23
C ASP A 233 17.82 -18.34 -7.32
N PRO A 234 18.60 -17.54 -6.55
CA PRO A 234 18.54 -16.08 -6.59
C PRO A 234 18.81 -15.48 -7.98
N LEU A 235 19.68 -16.10 -8.79
CA LEU A 235 19.99 -15.59 -10.12
C LEU A 235 18.87 -15.86 -11.12
N GLU A 236 18.19 -17.01 -10.99
CA GLU A 236 16.99 -17.31 -11.77
C GLU A 236 15.87 -16.31 -11.47
N ALA A 237 15.61 -16.03 -10.19
CA ALA A 237 14.61 -15.05 -9.80
C ALA A 237 14.96 -13.61 -10.19
N ALA A 238 16.24 -13.26 -10.24
CA ALA A 238 16.69 -11.94 -10.65
C ALA A 238 16.67 -11.74 -12.17
N HIS A 239 16.70 -12.82 -12.96
CA HIS A 239 16.86 -12.75 -14.41
C HIS A 239 15.73 -11.95 -15.08
N GLY A 240 16.11 -10.87 -15.77
CA GLY A 240 15.17 -9.98 -16.46
C GLY A 240 14.23 -9.18 -15.55
N GLY A 241 14.47 -9.18 -14.23
CA GLY A 241 13.67 -8.44 -13.27
C GLY A 241 13.89 -6.94 -13.34
N ASN A 242 12.81 -6.16 -13.36
CA ASN A 242 12.86 -4.70 -13.29
C ASN A 242 13.06 -4.20 -11.87
N VAL A 243 12.59 -4.94 -10.86
CA VAL A 243 12.66 -4.52 -9.48
C VAL A 243 13.25 -5.63 -8.62
N LEU A 244 14.45 -5.44 -8.12
CA LEU A 244 15.07 -6.33 -7.14
C LEU A 244 14.59 -5.94 -5.75
N ILE A 245 14.05 -6.91 -5.00
CA ILE A 245 13.45 -6.68 -3.69
C ILE A 245 14.01 -7.69 -2.70
N THR A 246 14.44 -7.23 -1.55
CA THR A 246 14.73 -8.08 -0.40
C THR A 246 14.24 -7.43 0.89
N ASP A 247 14.23 -8.19 1.97
CA ASP A 247 13.88 -7.73 3.31
C ASP A 247 14.76 -8.44 4.33
N THR A 248 14.53 -8.16 5.61
CA THR A 248 15.28 -8.80 6.70
C THR A 248 15.10 -10.32 6.67
N TRP A 249 16.21 -11.04 6.77
CA TRP A 249 16.20 -12.51 6.85
C TRP A 249 15.81 -13.01 8.24
N ILE A 250 15.95 -12.16 9.24
CA ILE A 250 15.64 -12.45 10.63
C ILE A 250 14.65 -11.42 11.12
N SER A 251 13.38 -11.79 11.13
CA SER A 251 12.30 -10.94 11.61
C SER A 251 12.33 -10.86 13.15
N MET A 252 11.66 -9.84 13.70
CA MET A 252 11.53 -9.67 15.15
C MET A 252 10.81 -10.90 15.75
N GLY A 253 11.41 -11.48 16.78
CA GLY A 253 10.95 -12.71 17.43
C GLY A 253 11.57 -14.00 16.87
N GLN A 254 12.51 -13.89 15.91
CA GLN A 254 13.24 -15.04 15.32
C GLN A 254 14.74 -15.01 15.65
N GLU A 255 15.14 -14.24 16.65
CA GLU A 255 16.53 -14.03 17.01
C GLU A 255 17.23 -15.33 17.44
N GLU A 256 16.51 -16.26 18.05
CA GLU A 256 17.02 -17.58 18.44
C GLU A 256 17.42 -18.45 17.23
N GLU A 257 16.77 -18.26 16.09
CA GLU A 257 17.07 -18.97 14.86
C GLU A 257 18.18 -18.30 14.02
N LYS A 258 18.74 -17.20 14.47
CA LYS A 258 19.69 -16.36 13.70
C LYS A 258 20.78 -17.18 13.01
N LYS A 259 21.44 -18.08 13.73
CA LYS A 259 22.55 -18.88 13.21
C LYS A 259 22.12 -19.82 12.08
N LYS A 260 20.98 -20.49 12.26
CA LYS A 260 20.38 -21.39 11.27
C LYS A 260 19.97 -20.64 10.02
N ARG A 261 19.31 -19.47 10.18
CA ARG A 261 18.87 -18.63 9.07
C ARG A 261 20.05 -18.09 8.27
N LEU A 262 21.09 -17.55 8.90
CA LEU A 262 22.29 -17.07 8.22
C LEU A 262 23.00 -18.18 7.39
N GLN A 263 22.95 -19.44 7.84
CA GLN A 263 23.46 -20.56 7.06
C GLN A 263 22.56 -20.89 5.86
N ALA A 264 21.24 -20.94 6.05
CA ALA A 264 20.31 -21.26 4.99
C ALA A 264 20.25 -20.19 3.88
N PHE A 265 20.48 -18.92 4.24
CA PHE A 265 20.43 -17.79 3.32
C PHE A 265 21.79 -17.48 2.64
N GLN A 266 22.80 -18.33 2.81
CA GLN A 266 24.05 -18.17 2.06
C GLN A 266 23.79 -18.16 0.55
N GLY A 267 24.32 -17.14 -0.15
CA GLY A 267 24.09 -16.93 -1.57
C GLY A 267 22.86 -16.10 -1.94
N TYR A 268 22.03 -15.69 -0.96
CA TYR A 268 20.85 -14.86 -1.18
C TYR A 268 21.10 -13.35 -1.01
N GLN A 269 22.31 -12.94 -0.65
CA GLN A 269 22.66 -11.52 -0.60
C GLN A 269 22.48 -10.88 -1.99
N VAL A 270 21.73 -9.79 -2.05
CA VAL A 270 21.61 -9.00 -3.28
C VAL A 270 22.88 -8.20 -3.49
N THR A 271 23.54 -8.44 -4.61
CA THR A 271 24.81 -7.82 -4.97
C THR A 271 24.79 -7.35 -6.42
N MET A 272 25.83 -6.65 -6.86
CA MET A 272 25.97 -6.31 -8.30
C MET A 272 26.04 -7.54 -9.21
N LYS A 273 26.42 -8.72 -8.70
CA LYS A 273 26.33 -9.98 -9.47
C LYS A 273 24.86 -10.32 -9.75
N THR A 274 23.98 -10.18 -8.74
CA THR A 274 22.54 -10.36 -8.90
C THR A 274 21.95 -9.32 -9.87
N ALA A 275 22.37 -8.06 -9.72
CA ALA A 275 21.90 -6.96 -10.56
C ALA A 275 22.29 -7.08 -12.04
N LYS A 276 23.42 -7.75 -12.36
CA LYS A 276 23.88 -7.95 -13.75
C LYS A 276 22.96 -8.83 -14.60
N VAL A 277 22.18 -9.72 -14.00
CA VAL A 277 21.24 -10.59 -14.73
C VAL A 277 19.82 -9.99 -14.78
N ALA A 278 19.57 -8.91 -14.03
CA ALA A 278 18.32 -8.16 -14.05
C ALA A 278 18.15 -7.35 -15.35
N ALA A 279 16.99 -6.73 -15.53
CA ALA A 279 16.73 -5.85 -16.66
C ALA A 279 17.67 -4.63 -16.65
N SER A 280 17.91 -4.03 -17.82
CA SER A 280 18.82 -2.87 -17.95
C SER A 280 18.38 -1.65 -17.13
N ASP A 281 17.08 -1.55 -16.83
CA ASP A 281 16.42 -0.47 -16.06
C ASP A 281 16.12 -0.87 -14.60
N TRP A 282 16.78 -1.92 -14.08
CA TRP A 282 16.49 -2.42 -12.74
C TRP A 282 16.60 -1.36 -11.66
N THR A 283 15.75 -1.49 -10.64
CA THR A 283 15.76 -0.71 -9.40
C THR A 283 15.80 -1.64 -8.20
N PHE A 284 16.06 -1.07 -7.01
CA PHE A 284 16.15 -1.82 -5.77
C PHE A 284 15.22 -1.26 -4.69
N LEU A 285 14.51 -2.14 -3.98
CA LEU A 285 13.66 -1.84 -2.84
C LEU A 285 14.06 -2.68 -1.61
N HIS A 286 13.86 -2.11 -0.43
CA HIS A 286 14.10 -2.78 0.86
C HIS A 286 13.26 -2.14 1.97
N CYS A 287 12.48 -2.94 2.66
CA CYS A 287 11.55 -2.46 3.70
C CYS A 287 12.21 -1.81 4.91
N LEU A 288 13.53 -1.91 5.08
CA LEU A 288 14.29 -1.41 6.24
C LEU A 288 13.81 -1.99 7.62
N PRO A 289 14.68 -2.11 8.64
CA PRO A 289 16.11 -1.75 8.62
C PRO A 289 16.94 -2.76 7.81
N ARG A 290 17.92 -2.27 7.07
CA ARG A 290 18.86 -3.11 6.32
C ARG A 290 19.90 -3.74 7.26
N LYS A 291 20.32 -4.97 6.93
CA LYS A 291 21.52 -5.61 7.45
C LYS A 291 22.49 -5.94 6.30
N PRO A 292 23.82 -5.91 6.57
CA PRO A 292 24.81 -6.12 5.50
C PRO A 292 24.69 -7.47 4.79
N GLU A 293 24.20 -8.51 5.49
CA GLU A 293 24.01 -9.84 4.93
C GLU A 293 22.91 -9.91 3.88
N GLU A 294 21.94 -8.99 3.86
CA GLU A 294 20.76 -9.00 2.98
C GLU A 294 21.08 -8.37 1.63
N VAL A 295 21.85 -7.30 1.63
CA VAL A 295 22.24 -6.53 0.44
C VAL A 295 23.57 -5.84 0.69
N ASP A 296 24.46 -5.81 -0.31
CA ASP A 296 25.72 -5.09 -0.21
C ASP A 296 25.54 -3.55 -0.31
N ASP A 297 26.60 -2.81 0.03
CA ASP A 297 26.59 -1.34 -0.03
C ASP A 297 26.52 -0.82 -1.46
N GLU A 298 27.11 -1.54 -2.42
CA GLU A 298 27.15 -1.12 -3.83
C GLU A 298 25.75 -1.05 -4.44
N VAL A 299 24.89 -2.04 -4.15
CA VAL A 299 23.48 -2.03 -4.58
C VAL A 299 22.66 -1.06 -3.72
N PHE A 300 22.80 -1.12 -2.39
CA PHE A 300 21.97 -0.35 -1.46
C PHE A 300 22.10 1.17 -1.64
N TYR A 301 23.31 1.66 -1.89
CA TYR A 301 23.58 3.10 -2.09
C TYR A 301 23.69 3.48 -3.57
N SER A 302 23.38 2.58 -4.50
CA SER A 302 23.41 2.88 -5.93
C SER A 302 22.35 3.94 -6.29
N PRO A 303 22.55 4.66 -7.42
CA PRO A 303 21.52 5.56 -7.95
C PRO A 303 20.21 4.84 -8.35
N ARG A 304 20.22 3.51 -8.42
CA ARG A 304 19.08 2.64 -8.74
C ARG A 304 18.29 2.22 -7.49
N SER A 305 18.80 2.51 -6.31
CA SER A 305 18.12 2.22 -5.05
C SER A 305 17.00 3.23 -4.80
N LEU A 306 15.79 2.74 -4.63
CA LEU A 306 14.60 3.53 -4.32
C LEU A 306 14.19 3.44 -2.84
N VAL A 307 15.07 2.91 -1.99
CA VAL A 307 14.79 2.63 -0.57
C VAL A 307 14.40 3.89 0.22
N PHE A 308 15.03 5.03 -0.04
CA PHE A 308 14.69 6.28 0.68
C PHE A 308 13.37 6.89 0.22
N PRO A 309 13.07 7.00 -1.09
CA PRO A 309 11.72 7.36 -1.56
C PRO A 309 10.63 6.40 -1.05
N GLU A 310 10.90 5.08 -1.03
CA GLU A 310 10.01 4.06 -0.48
C GLU A 310 9.69 4.33 0.99
N ALA A 311 10.71 4.59 1.81
CA ALA A 311 10.54 4.92 3.23
C ALA A 311 9.72 6.20 3.43
N GLU A 312 9.90 7.22 2.60
CA GLU A 312 9.09 8.46 2.62
C GLU A 312 7.64 8.18 2.22
N ASN A 313 7.42 7.37 1.19
CA ASN A 313 6.09 7.07 0.67
C ASN A 313 5.19 6.34 1.67
N ARG A 314 5.75 5.70 2.70
CA ARG A 314 4.99 5.14 3.82
C ARG A 314 4.07 6.15 4.50
N LYS A 315 4.49 7.39 4.65
CA LYS A 315 3.67 8.46 5.22
C LYS A 315 2.45 8.75 4.34
N TRP A 316 2.64 8.84 3.04
CA TRP A 316 1.59 9.23 2.11
C TRP A 316 0.58 8.11 1.90
N THR A 317 1.04 6.87 1.83
CA THR A 317 0.16 5.70 1.68
C THR A 317 -0.68 5.44 2.93
N ILE A 318 -0.11 5.56 4.13
CA ILE A 318 -0.90 5.41 5.35
C ILE A 318 -1.93 6.54 5.53
N MET A 319 -1.55 7.79 5.13
CA MET A 319 -2.50 8.91 5.12
C MET A 319 -3.65 8.64 4.16
N ALA A 320 -3.37 8.17 2.94
CA ALA A 320 -4.39 7.82 1.95
C ALA A 320 -5.30 6.69 2.41
N VAL A 321 -4.73 5.65 3.05
CA VAL A 321 -5.52 4.58 3.68
C VAL A 321 -6.49 5.17 4.69
N MET A 322 -6.02 5.96 5.65
CA MET A 322 -6.90 6.56 6.66
C MET A 322 -7.97 7.48 6.05
N VAL A 323 -7.60 8.32 5.09
CA VAL A 323 -8.54 9.20 4.39
C VAL A 323 -9.59 8.39 3.63
N SER A 324 -9.20 7.32 2.94
CA SER A 324 -10.12 6.48 2.18
C SER A 324 -11.09 5.67 3.05
N LEU A 325 -10.65 5.26 4.24
CA LEU A 325 -11.47 4.46 5.16
C LEU A 325 -12.37 5.33 6.08
N LEU A 326 -12.00 6.59 6.33
CA LEU A 326 -12.66 7.44 7.33
C LEU A 326 -13.43 8.63 6.75
N THR A 327 -13.23 8.96 5.48
CA THR A 327 -13.82 10.15 4.86
C THR A 327 -14.44 9.84 3.48
N ASP A 328 -15.19 10.81 2.95
CA ASP A 328 -15.74 10.75 1.60
C ASP A 328 -14.88 11.56 0.60
N TYR A 329 -13.63 11.88 0.97
CA TYR A 329 -12.71 12.61 0.11
C TYR A 329 -12.32 11.80 -1.13
N SER A 330 -12.23 12.47 -2.28
CA SER A 330 -11.79 11.89 -3.55
C SER A 330 -10.58 12.66 -4.08
N PRO A 331 -9.62 11.95 -4.72
CA PRO A 331 -8.45 12.59 -5.33
C PRO A 331 -8.84 13.64 -6.38
N GLN A 332 -8.11 14.74 -6.44
CA GLN A 332 -8.34 15.85 -7.38
C GLN A 332 -7.33 15.87 -8.53
N LEU A 333 -6.19 15.21 -8.39
CA LEU A 333 -5.27 15.03 -9.50
C LEU A 333 -5.89 14.15 -10.60
N GLN A 334 -5.40 14.33 -11.83
CA GLN A 334 -5.72 13.38 -12.90
C GLN A 334 -5.27 11.98 -12.48
N LYS A 335 -6.16 10.97 -12.70
CA LYS A 335 -5.84 9.58 -12.38
C LYS A 335 -4.60 9.12 -13.15
N PRO A 336 -3.56 8.61 -12.47
CA PRO A 336 -2.37 8.08 -13.12
C PRO A 336 -2.72 6.87 -14.00
N LYS A 337 -1.88 6.60 -15.00
CA LYS A 337 -1.88 5.32 -15.71
C LYS A 337 -1.16 4.31 -14.83
N PHE A 338 -1.82 3.23 -14.45
CA PHE A 338 -1.24 2.14 -13.68
C PHE A 338 -0.86 0.96 -14.55
#